data_7c098e861edc1fbcfea866834ea0e611
#
_entry.id   7c098e861edc1fbcfea866834ea0e611
#
_cell.length_a   1.000
_cell.length_b   1.000
_cell.length_c   1.000
_cell.angle_alpha   90.00
_cell.angle_beta   90.00
_cell.angle_gamma   90.00
#
_symmetry.space_group_name_H-M   'P 1'
#
loop_
_entity.id
_entity.type
_entity.pdbx_description
1 polymer ?
#
loop_
_entity_poly.entity_id
_entity_poly.type
_entity_poly.pdbx_seq_one_letter_code
_entity_poly.pdbx_strand_id
1 'polypeptide(L)'
;MLFRSKGVVQDPPELILPFTVYPIERMNSSIEGATLLMVADLPKDGRKEFLLRIRDISSIDRLKTMLSDNSIPFEPTSAPRIASYLMKWVTFLANTKRASEMRMQQGWTDDTYQSFALGTNEYCADGQILHTPPTGRSRNVVRHIGQNGTLQGWQDCMKLFGDPGYEWHAFTVLCGFASPLMEFTNVNGVILSLYGESGFGKTGALYGALSIYGHPERLSVFDATPNALISRMITCKNIVYGLDEQGNRSGDVISHLAHNISSGQPKLRMHGSDNAERDVAFITKLIGVLTTNHRLTDIMSMHKGDTKAEELRILEPILHKPSVPGYELTSTRGISMFELLKTHHGHAGPIYIQHLLKLGHIYLRDETKKRFLEFSERLGARAEYRYLENLLALTRMAGEIAVNDLKLMDWDLERIYEVVERDFLHIVHGKQDEESSRAENILGDFISKNVHNTLVIKDNKIVGEPKQALHMRAEVEENLIWVSTSAIKDHLKLIKLSTSWFEERLTKTGILVCKEKKKMASGWKSGLGQTNVQAYKLRMPLSHLFKDEAEQQAA
;
A
#
# COMPACT_ATOMS: atom_id res chain seq x y z
N MET A 1 -10.97 41.54 -30.25
CA MET A 1 -11.51 40.30 -30.83
C MET A 1 -13.00 40.26 -30.59
N LEU A 2 -13.78 40.16 -31.64
CA LEU A 2 -15.24 40.05 -31.53
C LEU A 2 -15.62 38.58 -31.61
N PHE A 3 -16.24 38.05 -30.54
CA PHE A 3 -16.89 36.75 -30.60
C PHE A 3 -18.25 36.90 -31.24
N ARG A 4 -18.47 36.23 -32.37
CA ARG A 4 -19.78 36.11 -32.98
C ARG A 4 -20.21 34.67 -32.99
N SER A 5 -21.49 34.42 -32.94
CA SER A 5 -22.11 33.07 -32.96
C SER A 5 -21.72 32.17 -34.14
N LYS A 6 -20.92 32.68 -35.07
CA LYS A 6 -20.48 31.99 -36.30
C LYS A 6 -18.98 31.64 -36.37
N GLY A 7 -18.18 31.89 -35.29
CA GLY A 7 -16.76 31.56 -35.28
C GLY A 7 -15.85 32.67 -34.75
N VAL A 8 -14.52 32.47 -34.83
CA VAL A 8 -13.48 33.40 -34.37
C VAL A 8 -12.94 34.23 -35.54
N VAL A 9 -12.95 35.54 -35.39
CA VAL A 9 -12.60 36.48 -36.46
C VAL A 9 -11.41 37.37 -36.04
N GLN A 10 -10.48 37.65 -36.95
CA GLN A 10 -9.36 38.57 -36.79
C GLN A 10 -9.67 39.91 -37.46
N ASP A 11 -8.94 40.98 -37.13
CA ASP A 11 -9.08 42.32 -37.75
C ASP A 11 -7.93 42.56 -38.75
N PRO A 12 -8.19 42.77 -40.06
CA PRO A 12 -9.51 42.76 -40.68
C PRO A 12 -10.23 41.42 -40.52
N PRO A 13 -11.58 41.40 -40.54
CA PRO A 13 -12.37 40.21 -40.20
C PRO A 13 -12.07 39.06 -41.16
N GLU A 14 -11.29 38.11 -40.68
CA GLU A 14 -10.99 36.86 -41.38
C GLU A 14 -11.39 35.69 -40.50
N LEU A 15 -12.05 34.69 -41.08
CA LEU A 15 -12.45 33.48 -40.34
C LEU A 15 -11.21 32.61 -40.09
N ILE A 16 -10.81 32.45 -38.83
CA ILE A 16 -9.68 31.63 -38.41
C ILE A 16 -10.13 30.19 -38.12
N LEU A 17 -11.29 30.05 -37.46
CA LEU A 17 -11.93 28.78 -37.13
C LEU A 17 -13.42 28.88 -37.41
N PRO A 18 -14.03 27.84 -38.01
CA PRO A 18 -15.48 27.83 -38.30
C PRO A 18 -16.35 27.63 -37.05
N PHE A 19 -15.74 27.34 -35.91
CA PHE A 19 -16.41 27.06 -34.64
C PHE A 19 -15.86 27.92 -33.53
N THR A 20 -16.61 28.03 -32.44
CA THR A 20 -16.17 28.75 -31.24
C THR A 20 -15.18 27.88 -30.44
N VAL A 21 -13.92 28.31 -30.35
CA VAL A 21 -12.87 27.68 -29.57
C VAL A 21 -12.12 28.74 -28.78
N TYR A 22 -12.12 28.63 -27.45
CA TYR A 22 -11.47 29.62 -26.58
C TYR A 22 -11.06 29.03 -25.23
N PRO A 23 -10.04 29.57 -24.59
CA PRO A 23 -9.68 29.16 -23.22
C PRO A 23 -10.57 29.93 -22.21
N ILE A 24 -11.01 29.19 -21.19
CA ILE A 24 -11.79 29.76 -20.09
C ILE A 24 -10.95 29.98 -18.84
N GLU A 25 -9.87 29.24 -18.71
CA GLU A 25 -9.03 29.28 -17.52
C GLU A 25 -7.56 29.04 -17.87
N ARG A 26 -6.66 29.75 -17.15
CA ARG A 26 -5.23 29.51 -17.17
C ARG A 26 -4.83 28.82 -15.88
N MET A 27 -4.09 27.72 -16.00
CA MET A 27 -3.69 26.88 -14.90
C MET A 27 -2.17 26.67 -14.89
N ASN A 28 -1.60 26.49 -13.71
CA ASN A 28 -0.19 26.15 -13.52
C ASN A 28 -0.05 24.78 -12.88
N SER A 29 0.97 24.07 -13.29
CA SER A 29 1.38 22.82 -12.67
C SER A 29 2.90 22.75 -12.65
N SER A 30 3.48 22.37 -11.51
CA SER A 30 4.92 22.10 -11.39
C SER A 30 5.39 20.94 -12.30
N ILE A 31 4.45 20.10 -12.75
CA ILE A 31 4.75 18.88 -13.53
C ILE A 31 4.46 19.07 -15.01
N GLU A 32 3.31 19.65 -15.35
CA GLU A 32 2.84 19.79 -16.73
C GLU A 32 3.13 21.18 -17.31
N GLY A 33 3.52 22.13 -16.45
CA GLY A 33 3.73 23.52 -16.81
C GLY A 33 2.41 24.28 -16.97
N ALA A 34 2.50 25.46 -17.56
CA ALA A 34 1.33 26.30 -17.80
C ALA A 34 0.39 25.68 -18.84
N THR A 35 -0.89 25.56 -18.49
CA THR A 35 -1.92 24.87 -19.26
C THR A 35 -3.18 25.72 -19.34
N LEU A 36 -3.94 25.59 -20.40
CA LEU A 36 -5.23 26.24 -20.62
C LEU A 36 -6.35 25.20 -20.54
N LEU A 37 -7.45 25.51 -19.86
CA LEU A 37 -8.71 24.81 -20.04
C LEU A 37 -9.43 25.42 -21.23
N MET A 38 -9.54 24.64 -22.28
CA MET A 38 -10.14 25.04 -23.55
C MET A 38 -11.60 24.58 -23.61
N VAL A 39 -12.41 25.38 -24.25
CA VAL A 39 -13.80 25.05 -24.65
C VAL A 39 -13.89 25.10 -26.16
N ALA A 40 -14.53 24.10 -26.73
CA ALA A 40 -14.96 24.11 -28.13
C ALA A 40 -16.46 23.82 -28.19
N ASP A 41 -17.21 24.69 -28.88
CA ASP A 41 -18.63 24.49 -29.15
C ASP A 41 -18.78 24.05 -30.63
N LEU A 42 -19.05 22.77 -30.80
CA LEU A 42 -19.22 22.12 -32.10
C LEU A 42 -20.71 21.95 -32.41
N PRO A 43 -21.20 22.36 -33.59
CA PRO A 43 -22.66 22.44 -33.85
C PRO A 43 -23.46 21.17 -33.66
N LYS A 44 -22.84 19.99 -33.87
CA LYS A 44 -23.50 18.67 -33.69
C LYS A 44 -23.02 17.92 -32.48
N ASP A 45 -21.75 18.11 -32.05
CA ASP A 45 -21.13 17.39 -30.96
C ASP A 45 -21.30 18.12 -29.62
N GLY A 46 -21.82 19.37 -29.66
CA GLY A 46 -22.03 20.20 -28.47
C GLY A 46 -20.74 20.76 -27.89
N ARG A 47 -20.81 21.13 -26.60
CA ARG A 47 -19.70 21.73 -25.87
C ARG A 47 -18.72 20.65 -25.40
N LYS A 48 -17.44 20.87 -25.70
CA LYS A 48 -16.33 20.01 -25.34
C LYS A 48 -15.28 20.77 -24.57
N GLU A 49 -14.74 20.18 -23.51
CA GLU A 49 -13.65 20.77 -22.72
C GLU A 49 -12.40 19.89 -22.83
N PHE A 50 -11.24 20.52 -23.00
CA PHE A 50 -9.96 19.83 -23.10
C PHE A 50 -8.80 20.69 -22.58
N LEU A 51 -7.69 20.06 -22.24
CA LEU A 51 -6.47 20.72 -21.76
C LEU A 51 -5.49 20.96 -22.90
N LEU A 52 -4.95 22.18 -23.00
CA LEU A 52 -3.94 22.57 -23.96
C LEU A 52 -2.75 23.23 -23.24
N ARG A 53 -1.58 22.62 -23.28
CA ARG A 53 -0.39 23.20 -22.68
C ARG A 53 0.08 24.40 -23.47
N ILE A 54 0.47 25.49 -22.81
CA ILE A 54 0.93 26.71 -23.49
C ILE A 54 2.15 26.42 -24.38
N ARG A 55 3.06 25.52 -23.96
CA ARG A 55 4.20 25.09 -24.79
C ARG A 55 3.81 24.39 -26.10
N ASP A 56 2.63 23.78 -26.16
CA ASP A 56 2.17 23.08 -27.36
C ASP A 56 1.59 24.08 -28.36
N ILE A 57 1.15 25.28 -27.92
CA ILE A 57 0.76 26.39 -28.78
C ILE A 57 1.98 26.97 -29.53
N SER A 58 3.15 26.96 -28.91
CA SER A 58 4.40 27.46 -29.50
C SER A 58 4.96 26.53 -30.60
N SER A 59 4.49 25.29 -30.69
CA SER A 59 4.86 24.33 -31.75
C SER A 59 3.67 24.07 -32.65
N ILE A 60 3.75 24.53 -33.90
CA ILE A 60 2.63 24.45 -34.88
C ILE A 60 2.19 22.99 -35.08
N ASP A 61 3.13 22.04 -35.16
CA ASP A 61 2.79 20.61 -35.37
C ASP A 61 2.12 19.98 -34.13
N ARG A 62 2.56 20.34 -32.93
CA ARG A 62 1.89 19.92 -31.70
C ARG A 62 0.49 20.52 -31.57
N LEU A 63 0.33 21.81 -31.93
CA LEU A 63 -0.98 22.46 -31.95
C LEU A 63 -1.93 21.75 -32.91
N LYS A 64 -1.47 21.41 -34.13
CA LYS A 64 -2.25 20.63 -35.10
C LYS A 64 -2.69 19.28 -34.52
N THR A 65 -1.76 18.55 -33.93
CA THR A 65 -2.05 17.26 -33.28
C THR A 65 -3.10 17.43 -32.19
N MET A 66 -2.93 18.40 -31.28
CA MET A 66 -3.86 18.63 -30.18
C MET A 66 -5.27 19.03 -30.64
N LEU A 67 -5.39 19.84 -31.70
CA LEU A 67 -6.69 20.18 -32.28
C LEU A 67 -7.35 18.97 -32.91
N SER A 68 -6.59 18.15 -33.65
CA SER A 68 -7.08 16.92 -34.29
C SER A 68 -7.52 15.87 -33.28
N ASP A 69 -6.72 15.62 -32.23
CA ASP A 69 -7.04 14.68 -31.15
C ASP A 69 -8.34 15.07 -30.40
N ASN A 70 -8.64 16.37 -30.38
CA ASN A 70 -9.88 16.88 -29.80
C ASN A 70 -11.01 17.03 -30.82
N SER A 71 -10.84 16.50 -32.03
CA SER A 71 -11.85 16.56 -33.10
C SER A 71 -12.26 17.97 -33.47
N ILE A 72 -11.34 18.94 -33.41
CA ILE A 72 -11.58 20.33 -33.81
C ILE A 72 -11.15 20.46 -35.27
N PRO A 73 -12.09 20.65 -36.21
CA PRO A 73 -11.75 20.86 -37.61
C PRO A 73 -11.07 22.20 -37.82
N PHE A 74 -9.98 22.22 -38.57
CA PHE A 74 -9.25 23.44 -38.94
C PHE A 74 -8.51 23.22 -40.24
N GLU A 75 -8.23 24.31 -40.95
CA GLU A 75 -7.34 24.27 -42.11
C GLU A 75 -5.87 24.26 -41.65
N PRO A 76 -5.03 23.33 -42.10
CA PRO A 76 -3.63 23.22 -41.67
C PRO A 76 -2.82 24.52 -41.87
N THR A 77 -3.15 25.31 -42.88
CA THR A 77 -2.56 26.63 -43.18
C THR A 77 -2.95 27.70 -42.18
N SER A 78 -4.06 27.56 -41.47
CA SER A 78 -4.54 28.49 -40.44
C SER A 78 -3.87 28.27 -39.06
N ALA A 79 -3.11 27.20 -38.86
CA ALA A 79 -2.52 26.88 -37.56
C ALA A 79 -1.66 27.99 -36.94
N PRO A 80 -0.80 28.72 -37.67
CA PRO A 80 -0.06 29.89 -37.11
C PRO A 80 -0.98 31.01 -36.60
N ARG A 81 -2.10 31.22 -37.29
CA ARG A 81 -3.10 32.25 -36.88
C ARG A 81 -3.86 31.80 -35.65
N ILE A 82 -4.21 30.51 -35.55
CA ILE A 82 -4.81 29.90 -34.36
C ILE A 82 -3.85 30.05 -33.17
N ALA A 83 -2.56 29.75 -33.36
CA ALA A 83 -1.55 29.97 -32.32
C ALA A 83 -1.50 31.41 -31.82
N SER A 84 -1.45 32.39 -32.76
CA SER A 84 -1.48 33.81 -32.42
C SER A 84 -2.75 34.22 -31.67
N TYR A 85 -3.90 33.71 -32.09
CA TYR A 85 -5.18 33.92 -31.41
C TYR A 85 -5.15 33.40 -29.97
N LEU A 86 -4.68 32.16 -29.76
CA LEU A 86 -4.59 31.53 -28.43
C LEU A 86 -3.60 32.29 -27.54
N MET A 87 -2.45 32.75 -28.07
CA MET A 87 -1.49 33.54 -27.29
C MET A 87 -2.05 34.89 -26.83
N LYS A 88 -2.89 35.54 -27.64
CA LYS A 88 -3.63 36.74 -27.20
C LYS A 88 -4.56 36.45 -26.03
N TRP A 89 -5.22 35.29 -26.03
CA TRP A 89 -6.02 34.83 -24.89
C TRP A 89 -5.18 34.56 -23.66
N VAL A 90 -4.01 33.91 -23.81
CA VAL A 90 -3.07 33.70 -22.70
C VAL A 90 -2.70 35.02 -22.04
N THR A 91 -2.37 36.03 -22.86
CA THR A 91 -2.04 37.37 -22.37
C THR A 91 -3.24 38.04 -21.67
N PHE A 92 -4.43 37.94 -22.25
CA PHE A 92 -5.65 38.47 -21.64
C PHE A 92 -5.94 37.84 -20.29
N LEU A 93 -5.91 36.51 -20.21
CA LEU A 93 -6.13 35.78 -18.94
C LEU A 93 -5.03 36.08 -17.92
N ALA A 94 -3.77 36.26 -18.34
CA ALA A 94 -2.68 36.63 -17.46
C ALA A 94 -2.87 38.01 -16.79
N ASN A 95 -3.48 38.95 -17.54
CA ASN A 95 -3.74 40.29 -17.03
C ASN A 95 -5.04 40.41 -16.22
N THR A 96 -5.96 39.46 -16.34
CA THR A 96 -7.30 39.56 -15.74
C THR A 96 -7.55 38.62 -14.58
N LYS A 97 -6.86 37.44 -14.54
CA LYS A 97 -7.09 36.43 -13.53
C LYS A 97 -5.76 35.75 -13.11
N ARG A 98 -5.62 35.48 -11.82
CA ARG A 98 -4.58 34.59 -11.34
C ARG A 98 -4.78 33.17 -11.92
N ALA A 99 -3.70 32.50 -12.27
CA ALA A 99 -3.79 31.09 -12.68
C ALA A 99 -4.20 30.23 -11.51
N SER A 100 -5.07 29.25 -11.77
CA SER A 100 -5.40 28.20 -10.80
C SER A 100 -4.26 27.20 -10.71
N GLU A 101 -4.00 26.68 -9.53
CA GLU A 101 -3.03 25.61 -9.33
C GLU A 101 -3.64 24.26 -9.67
N MET A 102 -2.99 23.51 -10.55
CA MET A 102 -3.38 22.12 -10.83
C MET A 102 -2.75 21.19 -9.81
N ARG A 103 -3.52 20.30 -9.24
CA ARG A 103 -3.03 19.29 -8.27
C ARG A 103 -2.97 17.91 -8.92
N MET A 104 -1.82 17.27 -8.80
CA MET A 104 -1.66 15.85 -9.17
C MET A 104 -2.03 14.93 -8.04
N GLN A 105 -1.70 15.31 -6.82
CA GLN A 105 -1.86 14.51 -5.61
C GLN A 105 -3.06 14.98 -4.79
N GLN A 106 -3.75 14.04 -4.16
CA GLN A 106 -4.84 14.26 -3.23
C GLN A 106 -4.30 14.18 -1.80
N GLY A 107 -4.55 15.19 -1.00
CA GLY A 107 -3.99 15.25 0.35
C GLY A 107 -3.50 16.64 0.72
N TRP A 108 -2.70 16.72 1.77
CA TRP A 108 -2.07 17.94 2.24
C TRP A 108 -1.22 18.56 1.13
N THR A 109 -1.42 19.82 0.86
CA THR A 109 -0.87 20.47 -0.35
C THR A 109 0.60 20.84 -0.20
N ASP A 110 1.02 21.19 1.00
CA ASP A 110 2.39 21.57 1.35
C ASP A 110 2.70 21.35 2.83
N ASP A 111 3.91 21.66 3.25
CA ASP A 111 4.41 21.48 4.61
C ASP A 111 3.83 22.48 5.64
N THR A 112 3.02 23.45 5.19
CA THR A 112 2.29 24.37 6.09
C THR A 112 1.01 23.74 6.63
N TYR A 113 0.51 22.68 5.95
CA TYR A 113 -0.73 21.97 6.30
C TYR A 113 -1.96 22.86 6.45
N GLN A 114 -1.98 23.98 5.71
CA GLN A 114 -3.08 24.93 5.73
C GLN A 114 -4.17 24.60 4.71
N SER A 115 -3.93 23.64 3.85
CA SER A 115 -4.93 23.19 2.89
C SER A 115 -4.77 21.72 2.51
N PHE A 116 -5.89 21.15 2.03
CA PHE A 116 -6.00 19.76 1.61
C PHE A 116 -6.73 19.67 0.27
N ALA A 117 -6.10 19.07 -0.73
CA ALA A 117 -6.69 18.82 -2.04
C ALA A 117 -7.54 17.56 -2.02
N LEU A 118 -8.80 17.66 -2.41
CA LEU A 118 -9.73 16.52 -2.53
C LEU A 118 -10.67 16.71 -3.73
N GLY A 119 -10.55 15.82 -4.71
CA GLY A 119 -11.26 15.95 -5.97
C GLY A 119 -10.73 17.13 -6.78
N THR A 120 -11.64 18.00 -7.18
CA THR A 120 -11.33 19.26 -7.89
C THR A 120 -11.33 20.48 -6.95
N ASN A 121 -11.34 20.25 -5.65
CA ASN A 121 -11.39 21.28 -4.63
C ASN A 121 -10.16 21.22 -3.72
N GLU A 122 -9.73 22.36 -3.23
CA GLU A 122 -8.76 22.51 -2.16
C GLU A 122 -9.45 23.19 -0.98
N TYR A 123 -9.55 22.46 0.13
CA TYR A 123 -10.15 22.94 1.37
C TYR A 123 -9.09 23.63 2.20
N CYS A 124 -9.31 24.87 2.60
CA CYS A 124 -8.36 25.69 3.36
C CYS A 124 -8.75 25.82 4.83
N ALA A 125 -7.76 26.00 5.70
CA ALA A 125 -7.97 26.15 7.15
C ALA A 125 -8.80 27.39 7.52
N ASP A 126 -8.77 28.42 6.69
CA ASP A 126 -9.60 29.64 6.82
C ASP A 126 -11.07 29.44 6.39
N GLY A 127 -11.42 28.22 5.96
CA GLY A 127 -12.76 27.87 5.49
C GLY A 127 -13.01 28.12 4.01
N GLN A 128 -12.05 28.68 3.28
CA GLN A 128 -12.18 28.85 1.82
C GLN A 128 -12.10 27.50 1.11
N ILE A 129 -12.81 27.41 -0.01
CA ILE A 129 -12.73 26.27 -0.93
C ILE A 129 -12.29 26.82 -2.29
N LEU A 130 -11.09 26.43 -2.72
CA LEU A 130 -10.52 26.83 -3.99
C LEU A 130 -10.78 25.74 -5.03
N HIS A 131 -11.03 26.16 -6.28
CA HIS A 131 -11.08 25.20 -7.38
C HIS A 131 -9.65 24.85 -7.83
N THR A 132 -9.29 23.57 -7.79
CA THR A 132 -7.96 23.07 -8.18
C THR A 132 -8.13 21.91 -9.15
N PRO A 133 -8.09 22.17 -10.46
CA PRO A 133 -8.28 21.15 -11.47
C PRO A 133 -7.15 20.09 -11.41
N PRO A 134 -7.45 18.82 -11.74
CA PRO A 134 -6.45 17.76 -11.79
C PRO A 134 -5.52 17.94 -12.97
N THR A 135 -4.28 17.46 -12.83
CA THR A 135 -3.37 17.32 -13.98
C THR A 135 -3.88 16.25 -14.95
N GLY A 136 -3.42 16.25 -16.19
CA GLY A 136 -3.77 15.23 -17.18
C GLY A 136 -3.49 13.80 -16.69
N ARG A 137 -2.42 13.64 -15.88
CA ARG A 137 -2.04 12.32 -15.31
C ARG A 137 -2.98 11.82 -14.23
N SER A 138 -3.51 12.71 -13.39
CA SER A 138 -4.39 12.35 -12.26
C SER A 138 -5.87 12.38 -12.61
N ARG A 139 -6.25 12.97 -13.75
CA ARG A 139 -7.65 13.20 -14.16
C ARG A 139 -8.52 11.93 -14.10
N ASN A 140 -7.96 10.79 -14.53
CA ASN A 140 -8.70 9.53 -14.56
C ASN A 140 -9.06 8.99 -13.16
N VAL A 141 -8.33 9.37 -12.13
CA VAL A 141 -8.64 9.04 -10.72
C VAL A 141 -9.52 10.11 -10.12
N VAL A 142 -9.10 11.38 -10.24
CA VAL A 142 -9.72 12.52 -9.58
C VAL A 142 -11.18 12.74 -10.01
N ARG A 143 -11.52 12.46 -11.27
CA ARG A 143 -12.93 12.54 -11.75
C ARG A 143 -13.92 11.66 -11.01
N HIS A 144 -13.43 10.68 -10.25
CA HIS A 144 -14.24 9.77 -9.45
C HIS A 144 -14.26 10.12 -7.96
N ILE A 145 -13.49 11.14 -7.56
CA ILE A 145 -13.52 11.74 -6.23
C ILE A 145 -14.57 12.86 -6.24
N GLY A 146 -15.60 12.71 -5.44
CA GLY A 146 -16.69 13.68 -5.37
C GLY A 146 -17.95 13.07 -4.79
N GLN A 147 -18.97 13.91 -4.62
CA GLN A 147 -20.21 13.56 -3.95
C GLN A 147 -21.26 13.06 -4.95
N ASN A 148 -22.00 12.02 -4.55
CA ASN A 148 -23.22 11.59 -5.21
C ASN A 148 -24.24 11.09 -4.18
N GLY A 149 -25.53 11.23 -4.47
CA GLY A 149 -26.60 10.88 -3.54
C GLY A 149 -26.66 11.80 -2.31
N THR A 150 -26.80 11.24 -1.12
CA THR A 150 -26.97 12.00 0.12
C THR A 150 -26.07 11.47 1.24
N LEU A 151 -25.71 12.33 2.20
CA LEU A 151 -24.99 11.92 3.41
C LEU A 151 -25.81 10.91 4.22
N GLN A 152 -27.11 11.12 4.36
CA GLN A 152 -27.99 10.20 5.09
C GLN A 152 -28.00 8.81 4.47
N GLY A 153 -28.09 8.68 3.14
CA GLY A 153 -28.02 7.38 2.46
C GLY A 153 -26.67 6.68 2.66
N TRP A 154 -25.57 7.44 2.71
CA TRP A 154 -24.25 6.92 3.07
C TRP A 154 -24.22 6.45 4.53
N GLN A 155 -24.75 7.24 5.47
CA GLN A 155 -24.84 6.88 6.89
C GLN A 155 -25.70 5.62 7.11
N ASP A 156 -26.79 5.48 6.39
CA ASP A 156 -27.66 4.28 6.46
C ASP A 156 -26.91 3.03 6.00
N CYS A 157 -26.03 3.14 5.02
CA CYS A 157 -25.15 2.05 4.63
C CYS A 157 -24.09 1.75 5.71
N MET A 158 -23.53 2.77 6.36
CA MET A 158 -22.54 2.60 7.41
C MET A 158 -23.07 1.91 8.67
N LYS A 159 -24.38 1.94 8.94
CA LYS A 159 -24.99 1.19 10.04
C LYS A 159 -24.67 -0.29 9.99
N LEU A 160 -24.65 -0.88 8.77
CA LEU A 160 -24.30 -2.28 8.59
C LEU A 160 -22.91 -2.62 9.15
N PHE A 161 -21.91 -1.78 8.92
CA PHE A 161 -20.54 -2.01 9.39
C PHE A 161 -20.40 -1.82 10.89
N GLY A 162 -21.34 -1.15 11.55
CA GLY A 162 -21.41 -1.02 13.00
C GLY A 162 -22.07 -2.22 13.71
N ASP A 163 -22.67 -3.17 12.98
CA ASP A 163 -23.32 -4.34 13.56
C ASP A 163 -22.28 -5.34 14.16
N PRO A 164 -22.69 -6.15 15.16
CA PRO A 164 -21.84 -7.20 15.71
C PRO A 164 -21.42 -8.22 14.63
N GLY A 165 -20.13 -8.60 14.64
CA GLY A 165 -19.52 -9.50 13.66
C GLY A 165 -18.93 -8.79 12.45
N TYR A 166 -19.05 -7.45 12.37
CA TYR A 166 -18.46 -6.64 11.30
C TYR A 166 -17.26 -5.79 11.75
N GLU A 167 -16.63 -6.13 12.85
CA GLU A 167 -15.56 -5.31 13.47
C GLU A 167 -14.40 -5.03 12.51
N TRP A 168 -13.93 -6.02 11.77
CA TRP A 168 -12.89 -5.84 10.75
C TRP A 168 -13.37 -5.08 9.51
N HIS A 169 -14.66 -5.18 9.18
CA HIS A 169 -15.26 -4.36 8.12
C HIS A 169 -15.29 -2.88 8.55
N ALA A 170 -15.74 -2.61 9.78
CA ALA A 170 -15.72 -1.28 10.37
C ALA A 170 -14.31 -0.72 10.46
N PHE A 171 -13.35 -1.50 10.96
CA PHE A 171 -11.94 -1.11 11.01
C PHE A 171 -11.38 -0.74 9.61
N THR A 172 -11.80 -1.47 8.57
CA THR A 172 -11.42 -1.15 7.19
C THR A 172 -11.96 0.21 6.75
N VAL A 173 -13.19 0.54 7.09
CA VAL A 173 -13.75 1.88 6.82
C VAL A 173 -12.96 2.94 7.59
N LEU A 174 -12.61 2.68 8.85
CA LEU A 174 -11.79 3.60 9.65
C LEU A 174 -10.40 3.84 9.06
N CYS A 175 -9.82 2.87 8.32
CA CYS A 175 -8.60 3.09 7.55
C CYS A 175 -8.75 4.20 6.49
N GLY A 176 -9.95 4.34 5.93
CA GLY A 176 -10.27 5.45 5.03
C GLY A 176 -10.13 6.81 5.71
N PHE A 177 -10.72 6.98 6.89
CA PHE A 177 -10.59 8.20 7.69
C PHE A 177 -9.19 8.41 8.26
N ALA A 178 -8.46 7.34 8.59
CA ALA A 178 -7.12 7.42 9.15
C ALA A 178 -6.06 7.83 8.12
N SER A 179 -6.30 7.63 6.82
CA SER A 179 -5.29 7.86 5.79
C SER A 179 -4.74 9.29 5.74
N PRO A 180 -5.52 10.38 5.89
CA PRO A 180 -4.99 11.74 6.01
C PRO A 180 -4.08 11.97 7.23
N LEU A 181 -4.28 11.23 8.31
CA LEU A 181 -3.49 11.34 9.54
C LEU A 181 -2.11 10.69 9.41
N MET A 182 -1.90 9.79 8.42
CA MET A 182 -0.58 9.21 8.13
C MET A 182 0.50 10.27 7.92
N GLU A 183 0.14 11.46 7.44
CA GLU A 183 1.08 12.57 7.24
C GLU A 183 1.81 12.95 8.52
N PHE A 184 1.17 12.83 9.67
CA PHE A 184 1.70 13.24 10.97
C PHE A 184 2.45 12.14 11.72
N THR A 185 2.68 10.99 11.07
CA THR A 185 3.44 9.87 11.63
C THR A 185 4.88 9.81 11.13
N ASN A 186 5.67 8.95 11.76
CA ASN A 186 7.04 8.65 11.35
C ASN A 186 7.15 7.48 10.34
N VAL A 187 6.01 6.99 9.82
CA VAL A 187 5.95 5.94 8.79
C VAL A 187 5.25 6.49 7.55
N ASN A 188 5.64 6.02 6.36
CA ASN A 188 5.09 6.56 5.11
C ASN A 188 3.86 5.80 4.60
N GLY A 189 3.69 4.56 5.01
CA GLY A 189 2.51 3.80 4.62
C GLY A 189 2.48 2.41 5.22
N VAL A 190 1.28 1.87 5.31
CA VAL A 190 0.98 0.55 5.86
C VAL A 190 -0.13 -0.08 5.03
N ILE A 191 -0.17 -1.40 5.02
CA ILE A 191 -1.16 -2.16 4.26
C ILE A 191 -2.07 -2.91 5.23
N LEU A 192 -3.37 -2.80 5.02
CA LEU A 192 -4.38 -3.71 5.54
C LEU A 192 -4.78 -4.66 4.41
N SER A 193 -4.55 -5.95 4.57
CA SER A 193 -4.92 -6.98 3.61
C SER A 193 -6.02 -7.86 4.19
N LEU A 194 -7.23 -7.73 3.70
CA LEU A 194 -8.35 -8.56 4.10
C LEU A 194 -8.32 -9.87 3.32
N TYR A 195 -8.09 -10.99 3.98
CA TYR A 195 -8.15 -12.29 3.32
C TYR A 195 -9.24 -13.20 3.91
N GLY A 196 -9.71 -14.15 3.12
CA GLY A 196 -10.79 -15.07 3.50
C GLY A 196 -11.58 -15.53 2.27
N GLU A 197 -12.60 -16.35 2.50
CA GLU A 197 -13.42 -16.91 1.42
C GLU A 197 -14.26 -15.86 0.70
N SER A 198 -14.71 -16.20 -0.51
CA SER A 198 -15.62 -15.35 -1.28
C SER A 198 -16.96 -15.18 -0.54
N GLY A 199 -17.55 -13.99 -0.64
CA GLY A 199 -18.85 -13.70 0.00
C GLY A 199 -18.76 -13.25 1.46
N PHE A 200 -17.55 -13.07 2.04
CA PHE A 200 -17.38 -12.60 3.43
C PHE A 200 -17.38 -11.06 3.58
N GLY A 201 -17.66 -10.33 2.51
CA GLY A 201 -17.82 -8.87 2.55
C GLY A 201 -16.52 -8.07 2.39
N LYS A 202 -15.40 -8.70 2.00
CA LYS A 202 -14.10 -8.03 1.78
C LYS A 202 -14.19 -6.80 0.88
N THR A 203 -14.71 -6.99 -0.34
CA THR A 203 -14.93 -5.90 -1.31
C THR A 203 -15.89 -4.84 -0.77
N GLY A 204 -16.92 -5.24 0.01
CA GLY A 204 -17.83 -4.31 0.67
C GLY A 204 -17.14 -3.41 1.68
N ALA A 205 -16.26 -3.97 2.52
CA ALA A 205 -15.46 -3.20 3.47
C ALA A 205 -14.51 -2.22 2.75
N LEU A 206 -13.84 -2.68 1.69
CA LEU A 206 -13.01 -1.83 0.82
C LEU A 206 -13.82 -0.68 0.22
N TYR A 207 -15.00 -0.97 -0.32
CA TYR A 207 -15.89 0.04 -0.89
C TYR A 207 -16.38 1.03 0.17
N GLY A 208 -16.64 0.56 1.39
CA GLY A 208 -16.95 1.42 2.54
C GLY A 208 -15.85 2.46 2.78
N ALA A 209 -14.58 2.03 2.81
CA ALA A 209 -13.44 2.93 2.97
C ALA A 209 -13.27 3.94 1.82
N LEU A 210 -13.44 3.50 0.58
CA LEU A 210 -13.32 4.36 -0.62
C LEU A 210 -14.49 5.33 -0.77
N SER A 211 -15.69 4.93 -0.33
CA SER A 211 -16.92 5.74 -0.43
C SER A 211 -16.88 7.03 0.38
N ILE A 212 -15.97 7.16 1.32
CA ILE A 212 -15.72 8.38 2.07
C ILE A 212 -15.37 9.53 1.13
N TYR A 213 -14.62 9.24 0.06
CA TYR A 213 -14.04 10.23 -0.84
C TYR A 213 -14.71 10.29 -2.22
N GLY A 214 -15.35 9.22 -2.68
CA GLY A 214 -15.94 9.19 -4.02
C GLY A 214 -16.52 7.83 -4.40
N HIS A 215 -16.67 7.61 -5.71
CA HIS A 215 -17.29 6.40 -6.24
C HIS A 215 -16.40 5.16 -5.97
N PRO A 216 -16.80 4.26 -5.06
CA PRO A 216 -15.90 3.24 -4.52
C PRO A 216 -15.40 2.26 -5.59
N GLU A 217 -16.27 1.78 -6.49
CA GLU A 217 -15.89 0.85 -7.56
C GLU A 217 -14.90 1.48 -8.55
N ARG A 218 -15.01 2.78 -8.83
CA ARG A 218 -14.12 3.50 -9.76
C ARG A 218 -12.79 3.90 -9.11
N LEU A 219 -12.78 4.07 -7.81
CA LEU A 219 -11.56 4.31 -7.02
C LEU A 219 -10.83 3.03 -6.71
N SER A 220 -11.52 1.90 -6.62
CA SER A 220 -10.91 0.57 -6.49
C SER A 220 -10.14 0.16 -7.74
N VAL A 221 -9.04 -0.58 -7.57
CA VAL A 221 -8.24 -1.16 -8.66
C VAL A 221 -8.33 -2.68 -8.59
N PHE A 222 -8.95 -3.27 -9.58
CA PHE A 222 -9.02 -4.72 -9.74
C PHE A 222 -7.79 -5.27 -10.45
N ASP A 223 -7.50 -4.76 -11.65
CA ASP A 223 -6.33 -5.13 -12.42
C ASP A 223 -5.64 -3.92 -13.05
N ALA A 224 -4.32 -3.89 -12.97
CA ALA A 224 -3.51 -2.82 -13.55
C ALA A 224 -2.05 -3.25 -13.63
N THR A 225 -1.31 -2.66 -14.57
CA THR A 225 0.13 -2.82 -14.64
C THR A 225 0.84 -2.21 -13.41
N PRO A 226 2.03 -2.69 -13.03
CA PRO A 226 2.78 -2.13 -11.90
C PRO A 226 2.97 -0.60 -11.97
N ASN A 227 3.21 -0.06 -13.16
CA ASN A 227 3.36 1.39 -13.36
C ASN A 227 2.03 2.14 -13.12
N ALA A 228 0.90 1.57 -13.52
CA ALA A 228 -0.41 2.17 -13.29
C ALA A 228 -0.77 2.14 -11.80
N LEU A 229 -0.41 1.07 -11.06
CA LEU A 229 -0.57 0.99 -9.61
C LEU A 229 0.21 2.11 -8.91
N ILE A 230 1.48 2.31 -9.27
CA ILE A 230 2.32 3.37 -8.71
C ILE A 230 1.75 4.76 -9.05
N SER A 231 1.29 4.98 -10.28
CA SER A 231 0.71 6.26 -10.68
C SER A 231 -0.55 6.60 -9.87
N ARG A 232 -1.42 5.63 -9.62
CA ARG A 232 -2.61 5.80 -8.76
C ARG A 232 -2.24 6.03 -7.30
N MET A 233 -1.27 5.27 -6.77
CA MET A 233 -0.74 5.47 -5.42
C MET A 233 -0.24 6.91 -5.24
N ILE A 234 0.55 7.42 -6.18
CA ILE A 234 1.04 8.81 -6.16
C ILE A 234 -0.14 9.80 -6.14
N THR A 235 -1.17 9.57 -6.94
CA THR A 235 -2.36 10.44 -6.97
C THR A 235 -3.09 10.43 -5.64
N CYS A 236 -3.22 9.27 -4.98
CA CYS A 236 -3.90 9.16 -3.68
C CYS A 236 -3.18 9.87 -2.53
N LYS A 237 -1.87 9.98 -2.53
CA LYS A 237 -0.98 10.61 -1.52
C LYS A 237 -1.40 10.42 -0.06
N ASN A 238 -2.47 11.08 0.43
CA ASN A 238 -2.96 11.03 1.81
C ASN A 238 -4.41 10.52 1.93
N ILE A 239 -5.00 10.00 0.86
CA ILE A 239 -6.29 9.30 0.93
C ILE A 239 -6.07 7.79 0.78
N VAL A 240 -7.05 7.00 1.22
CA VAL A 240 -6.96 5.54 1.16
C VAL A 240 -6.76 5.03 -0.27
N TYR A 241 -5.85 4.06 -0.43
CA TYR A 241 -5.56 3.43 -1.71
C TYR A 241 -6.12 2.01 -1.74
N GLY A 242 -7.14 1.79 -2.55
CA GLY A 242 -7.91 0.54 -2.60
C GLY A 242 -7.53 -0.37 -3.76
N LEU A 243 -7.30 -1.66 -3.47
CA LEU A 243 -6.92 -2.71 -4.43
C LEU A 243 -7.76 -3.96 -4.17
N ASP A 244 -8.60 -4.32 -5.13
CA ASP A 244 -9.50 -5.48 -5.01
C ASP A 244 -8.90 -6.72 -5.70
N GLU A 245 -9.17 -7.90 -5.15
CA GLU A 245 -8.78 -9.23 -5.68
C GLU A 245 -7.29 -9.38 -6.08
N GLN A 246 -6.38 -9.00 -5.18
CA GLN A 246 -4.94 -9.03 -5.47
C GLN A 246 -4.30 -10.44 -5.39
N GLY A 247 -5.05 -11.47 -5.03
CA GLY A 247 -4.55 -12.85 -4.88
C GLY A 247 -4.01 -13.51 -6.15
N ASN A 248 -4.34 -12.98 -7.33
CA ASN A 248 -3.88 -13.51 -8.62
C ASN A 248 -2.55 -12.89 -9.10
N ARG A 249 -1.95 -11.98 -8.34
CA ARG A 249 -0.68 -11.33 -8.70
C ARG A 249 0.51 -12.18 -8.26
N SER A 250 1.62 -12.05 -9.00
CA SER A 250 2.87 -12.68 -8.57
C SER A 250 3.40 -12.05 -7.28
N GLY A 251 4.09 -12.85 -6.46
CA GLY A 251 4.67 -12.40 -5.20
C GLY A 251 5.65 -11.23 -5.36
N ASP A 252 6.37 -11.13 -6.48
CA ASP A 252 7.26 -10.00 -6.79
C ASP A 252 6.49 -8.69 -6.95
N VAL A 253 5.35 -8.69 -7.63
CA VAL A 253 4.50 -7.50 -7.81
C VAL A 253 3.95 -7.04 -6.46
N ILE A 254 3.52 -7.97 -5.61
CA ILE A 254 3.02 -7.69 -4.27
C ILE A 254 4.13 -7.13 -3.38
N SER A 255 5.32 -7.75 -3.38
CA SER A 255 6.49 -7.28 -2.63
C SER A 255 6.91 -5.86 -3.06
N HIS A 256 6.95 -5.58 -4.37
CA HIS A 256 7.23 -4.25 -4.88
C HIS A 256 6.16 -3.22 -4.49
N LEU A 257 4.89 -3.60 -4.49
CA LEU A 257 3.79 -2.74 -4.07
C LEU A 257 3.90 -2.41 -2.58
N ALA A 258 4.12 -3.42 -1.73
CA ALA A 258 4.31 -3.25 -0.29
C ALA A 258 5.50 -2.34 0.02
N HIS A 259 6.61 -2.52 -0.70
CA HIS A 259 7.78 -1.67 -0.58
C HIS A 259 7.46 -0.21 -0.98
N ASN A 260 6.81 0.03 -2.12
CA ASN A 260 6.48 1.37 -2.59
C ASN A 260 5.52 2.10 -1.64
N ILE A 261 4.49 1.42 -1.13
CA ILE A 261 3.56 2.00 -0.15
C ILE A 261 4.32 2.37 1.13
N SER A 262 5.12 1.46 1.68
CA SER A 262 5.80 1.67 2.96
C SER A 262 6.98 2.63 2.89
N SER A 263 7.67 2.73 1.74
CA SER A 263 8.72 3.72 1.52
C SER A 263 8.16 5.11 1.23
N GLY A 264 6.90 5.19 0.78
CA GLY A 264 6.27 6.44 0.37
C GLY A 264 6.85 7.06 -0.89
N GLN A 265 7.78 6.38 -1.54
CA GLN A 265 8.47 6.89 -2.73
C GLN A 265 8.58 5.81 -3.79
N PRO A 266 8.15 6.07 -5.03
CA PRO A 266 8.46 5.18 -6.14
C PRO A 266 9.96 5.25 -6.47
N LYS A 267 10.48 4.22 -7.13
CA LYS A 267 11.86 4.26 -7.65
C LYS A 267 12.08 5.53 -8.47
N LEU A 268 13.14 6.27 -8.16
CA LEU A 268 13.57 7.43 -8.93
C LEU A 268 13.86 7.00 -10.37
N ARG A 269 13.42 7.82 -11.32
CA ARG A 269 13.64 7.60 -12.76
C ARG A 269 14.32 8.81 -13.35
N MET A 270 15.30 8.56 -14.19
CA MET A 270 15.98 9.60 -14.97
C MET A 270 15.07 10.14 -16.09
N HIS A 271 15.27 11.38 -16.48
CA HIS A 271 14.75 11.92 -17.75
C HIS A 271 15.48 11.26 -18.91
N GLY A 272 14.76 10.74 -19.90
CA GLY A 272 15.36 10.07 -21.05
C GLY A 272 16.14 10.98 -21.99
N SER A 273 16.00 12.32 -21.88
CA SER A 273 16.63 13.29 -22.78
C SER A 273 17.96 13.86 -22.28
N ASP A 274 18.19 13.91 -20.98
CA ASP A 274 19.27 14.69 -20.36
C ASP A 274 19.98 13.98 -19.18
N ASN A 275 19.65 12.72 -18.92
CA ASN A 275 20.19 11.94 -17.80
C ASN A 275 20.11 12.65 -16.43
N ALA A 276 19.20 13.61 -16.27
CA ALA A 276 18.91 14.26 -15.02
C ALA A 276 17.83 13.53 -14.23
N GLU A 277 17.90 13.52 -12.90
CA GLU A 277 16.79 13.08 -12.08
C GLU A 277 15.55 13.95 -12.34
N ARG A 278 14.37 13.36 -12.26
CA ARG A 278 13.14 14.14 -12.36
C ARG A 278 13.02 15.06 -11.15
N ASP A 279 12.83 16.34 -11.39
CA ASP A 279 12.80 17.41 -10.38
C ASP A 279 11.70 17.24 -9.30
N VAL A 280 10.79 16.29 -9.45
CA VAL A 280 9.65 16.11 -8.53
C VAL A 280 9.72 14.75 -7.88
N ALA A 281 10.14 14.72 -6.63
CA ALA A 281 9.98 13.57 -5.75
C ALA A 281 8.51 13.51 -5.27
N PHE A 282 7.78 12.49 -5.71
CA PHE A 282 6.42 12.25 -5.20
C PHE A 282 6.51 11.49 -3.90
N ILE A 283 6.21 12.16 -2.81
CA ILE A 283 6.09 11.53 -1.49
C ILE A 283 4.61 11.20 -1.27
N THR A 284 4.35 9.99 -0.80
CA THR A 284 3.01 9.54 -0.40
C THR A 284 3.04 9.04 1.04
N LYS A 285 1.99 9.32 1.80
CA LYS A 285 1.77 8.78 3.13
C LYS A 285 0.32 8.34 3.21
N LEU A 286 0.09 7.04 3.03
CA LEU A 286 -1.27 6.51 2.89
C LEU A 286 -1.43 5.12 3.50
N ILE A 287 -2.67 4.72 3.66
CA ILE A 287 -3.05 3.36 4.01
C ILE A 287 -3.52 2.66 2.73
N GLY A 288 -2.84 1.54 2.38
CA GLY A 288 -3.28 0.64 1.34
C GLY A 288 -4.28 -0.37 1.91
N VAL A 289 -5.46 -0.49 1.32
CA VAL A 289 -6.45 -1.52 1.67
C VAL A 289 -6.57 -2.50 0.52
N LEU A 290 -6.25 -3.75 0.77
CA LEU A 290 -6.23 -4.81 -0.22
C LEU A 290 -7.23 -5.91 0.15
N THR A 291 -7.80 -6.57 -0.86
CA THR A 291 -8.60 -7.77 -0.66
C THR A 291 -7.99 -8.96 -1.42
N THR A 292 -8.07 -10.13 -0.82
CA THR A 292 -7.52 -11.36 -1.41
C THR A 292 -8.23 -12.61 -0.86
N ASN A 293 -8.12 -13.74 -1.53
CA ASN A 293 -8.59 -15.02 -1.03
C ASN A 293 -7.50 -15.80 -0.26
N HIS A 294 -6.23 -15.40 -0.39
CA HIS A 294 -5.08 -16.00 0.26
C HIS A 294 -4.26 -14.93 0.98
N ARG A 295 -3.46 -15.30 1.97
CA ARG A 295 -2.54 -14.36 2.61
C ARG A 295 -1.52 -13.85 1.58
N LEU A 296 -1.30 -12.54 1.53
CA LEU A 296 -0.29 -11.94 0.66
C LEU A 296 1.12 -12.38 1.05
N THR A 297 1.37 -12.55 2.34
CA THR A 297 2.64 -13.02 2.87
C THR A 297 2.97 -14.43 2.37
N ASP A 298 1.99 -15.33 2.24
CA ASP A 298 2.17 -16.66 1.66
C ASP A 298 2.52 -16.58 0.16
N ILE A 299 1.79 -15.73 -0.59
CA ILE A 299 2.05 -15.52 -2.03
C ILE A 299 3.47 -14.96 -2.25
N MET A 300 3.92 -14.02 -1.42
CA MET A 300 5.27 -13.46 -1.49
C MET A 300 6.33 -14.50 -1.17
N SER A 301 6.12 -15.33 -0.13
CA SER A 301 7.09 -16.34 0.33
C SER A 301 7.37 -17.42 -0.72
N MET A 302 6.40 -17.73 -1.59
CA MET A 302 6.59 -18.66 -2.70
C MET A 302 7.60 -18.17 -3.75
N HIS A 303 7.83 -16.86 -3.85
CA HIS A 303 8.68 -16.26 -4.88
C HIS A 303 9.99 -15.67 -4.32
N LYS A 304 10.03 -15.32 -3.04
CA LYS A 304 11.15 -14.63 -2.39
C LYS A 304 11.47 -15.30 -1.07
N GLY A 305 12.73 -15.70 -0.86
CA GLY A 305 13.17 -16.42 0.33
C GLY A 305 13.08 -15.63 1.64
N ASP A 306 13.17 -14.29 1.60
CA ASP A 306 13.04 -13.40 2.76
C ASP A 306 12.01 -12.31 2.49
N THR A 307 10.87 -12.38 3.17
CA THR A 307 9.73 -11.47 3.06
C THR A 307 9.47 -10.69 4.37
N LYS A 308 10.36 -10.85 5.36
CA LYS A 308 10.16 -10.30 6.70
C LYS A 308 9.92 -8.78 6.71
N ALA A 309 10.66 -8.05 5.90
CA ALA A 309 10.53 -6.60 5.85
C ALA A 309 9.15 -6.15 5.34
N GLU A 310 8.58 -6.88 4.38
CA GLU A 310 7.24 -6.64 3.85
C GLU A 310 6.15 -7.10 4.83
N GLU A 311 6.34 -8.25 5.47
CA GLU A 311 5.41 -8.81 6.47
C GLU A 311 5.18 -7.89 7.66
N LEU A 312 6.19 -7.13 8.08
CA LEU A 312 6.08 -6.14 9.16
C LEU A 312 5.28 -4.88 8.78
N ARG A 313 4.91 -4.73 7.52
CA ARG A 313 4.18 -3.59 6.96
C ARG A 313 2.77 -3.92 6.51
N ILE A 314 2.39 -5.21 6.64
CA ILE A 314 1.11 -5.73 6.20
C ILE A 314 0.39 -6.34 7.41
N LEU A 315 -0.77 -5.78 7.75
CA LEU A 315 -1.72 -6.38 8.68
C LEU A 315 -2.68 -7.26 7.88
N GLU A 316 -2.73 -8.55 8.19
CA GLU A 316 -3.52 -9.53 7.45
C GLU A 316 -4.52 -10.25 8.39
N PRO A 317 -5.63 -9.62 8.76
CA PRO A 317 -6.68 -10.33 9.46
C PRO A 317 -7.44 -11.26 8.53
N ILE A 318 -7.76 -12.46 9.03
CA ILE A 318 -8.73 -13.31 8.38
C ILE A 318 -10.13 -12.72 8.56
N LEU A 319 -10.83 -12.52 7.45
CA LEU A 319 -12.20 -12.07 7.51
C LEU A 319 -13.14 -13.27 7.54
N HIS A 320 -13.94 -13.38 8.57
CA HIS A 320 -14.98 -14.37 8.70
C HIS A 320 -16.32 -13.83 8.20
N LYS A 321 -17.17 -14.72 7.71
CA LYS A 321 -18.54 -14.33 7.34
C LYS A 321 -19.28 -13.89 8.60
N PRO A 322 -19.83 -12.66 8.63
CA PRO A 322 -20.68 -12.24 9.74
C PRO A 322 -21.87 -13.20 9.91
N SER A 323 -21.92 -13.83 11.06
CA SER A 323 -22.89 -14.90 11.37
C SER A 323 -23.59 -14.70 12.71
N VAL A 324 -23.44 -13.53 13.33
CA VAL A 324 -24.16 -13.21 14.58
C VAL A 324 -25.65 -13.19 14.30
N PRO A 325 -26.48 -13.90 15.10
CA PRO A 325 -27.94 -13.99 14.87
C PRO A 325 -28.60 -12.61 14.75
N GLY A 326 -29.34 -12.39 13.67
CA GLY A 326 -29.97 -11.11 13.33
C GLY A 326 -29.08 -10.11 12.58
N TYR A 327 -27.78 -10.36 12.48
CA TYR A 327 -26.80 -9.51 11.81
C TYR A 327 -26.02 -10.22 10.69
N GLU A 328 -26.51 -11.38 10.25
CA GLU A 328 -25.81 -12.19 9.24
C GLU A 328 -25.67 -11.45 7.91
N LEU A 329 -24.51 -11.62 7.25
CA LEU A 329 -24.32 -11.16 5.90
C LEU A 329 -25.04 -12.08 4.90
N THR A 330 -26.28 -11.75 4.60
CA THR A 330 -27.07 -12.39 3.55
C THR A 330 -26.75 -11.80 2.17
N SER A 331 -27.06 -12.53 1.11
CA SER A 331 -26.89 -12.02 -0.27
C SER A 331 -27.68 -10.72 -0.49
N THR A 332 -28.89 -10.63 0.05
CA THR A 332 -29.73 -9.42 -0.07
C THR A 332 -29.07 -8.22 0.64
N ARG A 333 -28.57 -8.39 1.87
CA ARG A 333 -27.88 -7.32 2.60
C ARG A 333 -26.62 -6.90 1.85
N GLY A 334 -25.84 -7.85 1.32
CA GLY A 334 -24.63 -7.55 0.55
C GLY A 334 -24.92 -6.76 -0.73
N ILE A 335 -25.90 -7.18 -1.52
CA ILE A 335 -26.29 -6.46 -2.74
C ILE A 335 -26.79 -5.05 -2.40
N SER A 336 -27.67 -4.91 -1.41
CA SER A 336 -28.18 -3.61 -0.98
C SER A 336 -27.06 -2.67 -0.54
N MET A 337 -26.06 -3.18 0.21
CA MET A 337 -24.87 -2.42 0.61
C MET A 337 -24.08 -1.89 -0.59
N PHE A 338 -23.80 -2.73 -1.59
CA PHE A 338 -23.07 -2.30 -2.79
C PHE A 338 -23.82 -1.22 -3.57
N GLU A 339 -25.13 -1.37 -3.75
CA GLU A 339 -25.97 -0.39 -4.45
C GLU A 339 -26.00 0.95 -3.69
N LEU A 340 -26.15 0.91 -2.37
CA LEU A 340 -26.12 2.11 -1.53
C LEU A 340 -24.78 2.83 -1.61
N LEU A 341 -23.65 2.12 -1.52
CA LEU A 341 -22.31 2.73 -1.61
C LEU A 341 -22.01 3.32 -2.99
N LYS A 342 -22.50 2.70 -4.06
CA LYS A 342 -22.36 3.24 -5.42
C LYS A 342 -23.22 4.48 -5.64
N THR A 343 -24.37 4.56 -4.98
CA THR A 343 -25.31 5.67 -5.09
C THR A 343 -24.96 6.82 -4.14
N HIS A 344 -24.56 6.52 -2.90
CA HIS A 344 -24.32 7.49 -1.85
C HIS A 344 -22.84 7.46 -1.43
N HIS A 345 -22.06 8.43 -1.89
CA HIS A 345 -20.61 8.48 -1.59
C HIS A 345 -20.06 9.91 -1.62
N GLY A 346 -18.83 10.09 -1.10
CA GLY A 346 -18.05 11.31 -1.20
C GLY A 346 -18.47 12.44 -0.26
N HIS A 347 -19.47 12.22 0.61
CA HIS A 347 -19.98 13.25 1.52
C HIS A 347 -19.16 13.37 2.81
N ALA A 348 -18.73 12.25 3.37
CA ALA A 348 -18.04 12.22 4.66
C ALA A 348 -16.62 12.80 4.57
N GLY A 349 -15.92 12.60 3.45
CA GLY A 349 -14.55 13.08 3.24
C GLY A 349 -14.39 14.58 3.44
N PRO A 350 -15.11 15.43 2.72
CA PRO A 350 -15.03 16.89 2.89
C PRO A 350 -15.32 17.37 4.31
N ILE A 351 -16.31 16.77 4.97
CA ILE A 351 -16.67 17.11 6.37
C ILE A 351 -15.51 16.77 7.30
N TYR A 352 -14.94 15.57 7.15
CA TYR A 352 -13.82 15.11 7.95
C TYR A 352 -12.56 15.96 7.73
N ILE A 353 -12.20 16.25 6.47
CA ILE A 353 -11.02 17.05 6.13
C ILE A 353 -11.14 18.48 6.67
N GLN A 354 -12.31 19.12 6.54
CA GLN A 354 -12.53 20.44 7.12
C GLN A 354 -12.38 20.44 8.65
N HIS A 355 -12.78 19.38 9.32
CA HIS A 355 -12.56 19.24 10.76
C HIS A 355 -11.08 19.09 11.12
N LEU A 356 -10.32 18.25 10.37
CA LEU A 356 -8.87 18.13 10.57
C LEU A 356 -8.15 19.47 10.38
N LEU A 357 -8.53 20.25 9.37
CA LEU A 357 -7.97 21.59 9.13
C LEU A 357 -8.27 22.54 10.31
N LYS A 358 -9.45 22.46 10.92
CA LYS A 358 -9.81 23.26 12.12
C LYS A 358 -9.04 22.85 13.36
N LEU A 359 -8.77 21.54 13.55
CA LEU A 359 -7.94 21.04 14.65
C LEU A 359 -6.49 21.53 14.52
N GLY A 360 -5.99 21.68 13.30
CA GLY A 360 -4.67 22.18 12.98
C GLY A 360 -3.56 21.16 13.13
N HIS A 361 -2.52 21.32 12.31
CA HIS A 361 -1.45 20.33 12.15
C HIS A 361 -0.61 20.09 13.43
N ILE A 362 -0.46 21.09 14.29
CA ILE A 362 0.28 20.93 15.56
C ILE A 362 -0.46 19.94 16.46
N TYR A 363 -1.76 20.16 16.68
CA TYR A 363 -2.59 19.24 17.46
C TYR A 363 -2.60 17.84 16.87
N LEU A 364 -2.78 17.71 15.55
CA LEU A 364 -2.82 16.42 14.87
C LEU A 364 -1.50 15.65 15.04
N ARG A 365 -0.35 16.34 14.96
CA ARG A 365 0.98 15.73 15.16
C ARG A 365 1.18 15.26 16.60
N ASP A 366 0.85 16.09 17.55
CA ASP A 366 1.04 15.77 18.97
C ASP A 366 0.10 14.64 19.40
N GLU A 367 -1.16 14.67 18.97
CA GLU A 367 -2.14 13.65 19.32
C GLU A 367 -1.83 12.31 18.64
N THR A 368 -1.43 12.29 17.36
CA THR A 368 -1.00 11.04 16.69
C THR A 368 0.20 10.41 17.38
N LYS A 369 1.19 11.21 17.79
CA LYS A 369 2.35 10.73 18.54
C LYS A 369 1.96 10.17 19.91
N LYS A 370 1.11 10.87 20.64
CA LYS A 370 0.60 10.45 21.96
C LYS A 370 -0.14 9.11 21.84
N ARG A 371 -1.07 9.00 20.90
CA ARG A 371 -1.84 7.77 20.65
C ARG A 371 -0.95 6.59 20.26
N PHE A 372 0.05 6.82 19.43
CA PHE A 372 1.02 5.77 19.08
C PHE A 372 1.75 5.25 20.34
N LEU A 373 2.21 6.13 21.25
CA LEU A 373 2.89 5.72 22.47
C LEU A 373 1.96 4.94 23.40
N GLU A 374 0.72 5.41 23.61
CA GLU A 374 -0.29 4.72 24.41
C GLU A 374 -0.60 3.31 23.88
N PHE A 375 -0.74 3.16 22.56
CA PHE A 375 -0.96 1.85 21.93
C PHE A 375 0.26 0.94 22.04
N SER A 376 1.46 1.47 21.82
CA SER A 376 2.71 0.70 21.91
C SER A 376 2.95 0.17 23.33
N GLU A 377 2.71 0.99 24.37
CA GLU A 377 2.80 0.56 25.77
C GLU A 377 1.74 -0.49 26.10
N ARG A 378 0.49 -0.28 25.69
CA ARG A 378 -0.62 -1.18 26.01
C ARG A 378 -0.52 -2.54 25.31
N LEU A 379 -0.13 -2.55 24.04
CA LEU A 379 0.00 -3.79 23.27
C LEU A 379 1.30 -4.54 23.57
N GLY A 380 2.34 -3.87 24.09
CA GLY A 380 3.62 -4.45 24.43
C GLY A 380 4.32 -5.14 23.23
N ALA A 381 3.98 -4.73 22.00
CA ALA A 381 4.53 -5.30 20.81
C ALA A 381 6.00 -4.85 20.61
N ARG A 382 6.77 -5.60 19.83
CA ARG A 382 8.17 -5.25 19.56
C ARG A 382 8.26 -4.03 18.64
N ALA A 383 9.33 -3.26 18.74
CA ALA A 383 9.59 -2.08 17.92
C ALA A 383 9.52 -2.33 16.39
N GLU A 384 9.67 -3.59 15.96
CA GLU A 384 9.54 -3.97 14.55
C GLU A 384 8.11 -3.84 14.02
N TYR A 385 7.08 -3.92 14.87
CA TYR A 385 5.66 -3.79 14.51
C TYR A 385 5.13 -2.36 14.47
N ARG A 386 6.00 -1.36 14.57
CA ARG A 386 5.64 0.07 14.60
C ARG A 386 4.69 0.53 13.48
N TYR A 387 4.76 -0.09 12.30
CA TYR A 387 3.84 0.22 11.19
C TYR A 387 2.40 -0.17 11.53
N LEU A 388 2.23 -1.35 12.11
CA LEU A 388 0.93 -1.90 12.46
C LEU A 388 0.35 -1.20 13.70
N GLU A 389 1.19 -0.86 14.69
CA GLU A 389 0.79 -0.07 15.87
C GLU A 389 0.32 1.33 15.46
N ASN A 390 1.04 2.00 14.53
CA ASN A 390 0.57 3.27 13.97
C ASN A 390 -0.79 3.12 13.28
N LEU A 391 -1.03 2.04 12.55
CA LEU A 391 -2.34 1.80 11.91
C LEU A 391 -3.46 1.73 12.95
N LEU A 392 -3.28 0.97 14.04
CA LEU A 392 -4.27 0.87 15.11
C LEU A 392 -4.51 2.22 15.79
N ALA A 393 -3.44 2.92 16.14
CA ALA A 393 -3.52 4.23 16.80
C ALA A 393 -4.25 5.27 15.94
N LEU A 394 -3.91 5.34 14.65
CA LEU A 394 -4.52 6.29 13.71
C LEU A 394 -5.99 5.97 13.43
N THR A 395 -6.33 4.70 13.23
CA THR A 395 -7.72 4.29 12.99
C THR A 395 -8.58 4.55 14.22
N ARG A 396 -8.06 4.36 15.45
CA ARG A 396 -8.76 4.70 16.68
C ARG A 396 -9.02 6.21 16.77
N MET A 397 -8.01 7.04 16.57
CA MET A 397 -8.15 8.49 16.55
C MET A 397 -9.15 8.95 15.48
N ALA A 398 -9.04 8.42 14.26
CA ALA A 398 -9.94 8.73 13.16
C ALA A 398 -11.39 8.32 13.49
N GLY A 399 -11.57 7.15 14.12
CA GLY A 399 -12.87 6.67 14.58
C GLY A 399 -13.51 7.61 15.62
N GLU A 400 -12.75 8.05 16.61
CA GLU A 400 -13.23 8.99 17.61
C GLU A 400 -13.67 10.31 16.98
N ILE A 401 -12.89 10.86 16.05
CA ILE A 401 -13.28 12.07 15.32
C ILE A 401 -14.55 11.82 14.48
N ALA A 402 -14.61 10.73 13.72
CA ALA A 402 -15.73 10.48 12.81
C ALA A 402 -17.02 10.11 13.56
N VAL A 403 -16.93 9.32 14.64
CA VAL A 403 -18.08 8.83 15.42
C VAL A 403 -18.47 9.84 16.52
N ASN A 404 -17.50 10.26 17.35
CA ASN A 404 -17.80 11.04 18.55
C ASN A 404 -17.93 12.54 18.27
N ASP A 405 -17.03 13.13 17.47
CA ASP A 405 -17.04 14.57 17.22
C ASP A 405 -17.99 14.94 16.08
N LEU A 406 -17.91 14.24 14.96
CA LEU A 406 -18.65 14.57 13.73
C LEU A 406 -19.99 13.85 13.59
N LYS A 407 -20.26 12.81 14.39
CA LYS A 407 -21.49 11.99 14.31
C LYS A 407 -21.77 11.47 12.89
N LEU A 408 -20.72 11.15 12.15
CA LEU A 408 -20.86 10.58 10.80
C LEU A 408 -21.40 9.14 10.83
N MET A 409 -21.12 8.43 11.92
CA MET A 409 -21.56 7.04 12.15
C MET A 409 -21.91 6.89 13.63
N ASP A 410 -22.81 5.94 13.94
CA ASP A 410 -23.19 5.57 15.29
C ASP A 410 -22.63 4.18 15.61
N TRP A 411 -21.32 4.10 15.85
CA TRP A 411 -20.60 2.86 16.08
C TRP A 411 -20.09 2.74 17.51
N ASP A 412 -20.16 1.53 18.06
CA ASP A 412 -19.50 1.17 19.32
C ASP A 412 -18.00 0.89 19.03
N LEU A 413 -17.18 1.92 19.21
CA LEU A 413 -15.74 1.83 18.98
C LEU A 413 -15.05 0.90 19.99
N GLU A 414 -15.52 0.82 21.24
CA GLU A 414 -14.90 -0.06 22.24
C GLU A 414 -15.03 -1.52 21.81
N ARG A 415 -16.22 -1.95 21.43
CA ARG A 415 -16.44 -3.30 20.91
C ARG A 415 -15.60 -3.60 19.66
N ILE A 416 -15.52 -2.67 18.73
CA ILE A 416 -14.70 -2.84 17.52
C ILE A 416 -13.24 -3.07 17.89
N TYR A 417 -12.69 -2.24 18.78
CA TYR A 417 -11.27 -2.31 19.14
C TYR A 417 -10.96 -3.47 20.08
N GLU A 418 -11.88 -3.92 20.91
CA GLU A 418 -11.72 -5.14 21.72
C GLU A 418 -11.41 -6.36 20.81
N VAL A 419 -12.17 -6.52 19.73
CA VAL A 419 -11.96 -7.60 18.76
C VAL A 419 -10.69 -7.39 17.95
N VAL A 420 -10.49 -6.19 17.40
CA VAL A 420 -9.35 -5.88 16.54
C VAL A 420 -8.01 -6.01 17.28
N GLU A 421 -7.91 -5.52 18.52
CA GLU A 421 -6.68 -5.60 19.31
C GLU A 421 -6.37 -7.04 19.75
N ARG A 422 -7.39 -7.80 20.15
CA ARG A 422 -7.23 -9.22 20.45
C ARG A 422 -6.68 -9.98 19.24
N ASP A 423 -7.30 -9.81 18.09
CA ASP A 423 -6.90 -10.50 16.87
C ASP A 423 -5.53 -10.01 16.36
N PHE A 424 -5.23 -8.72 16.52
CA PHE A 424 -3.90 -8.17 16.25
C PHE A 424 -2.82 -8.87 17.08
N LEU A 425 -3.02 -9.03 18.38
CA LEU A 425 -2.08 -9.73 19.25
C LEU A 425 -1.89 -11.20 18.81
N HIS A 426 -2.96 -11.88 18.42
CA HIS A 426 -2.87 -13.22 17.86
C HIS A 426 -2.05 -13.26 16.57
N ILE A 427 -2.26 -12.30 15.65
CA ILE A 427 -1.50 -12.21 14.39
C ILE A 427 -0.01 -11.96 14.67
N VAL A 428 0.32 -11.05 15.60
CA VAL A 428 1.71 -10.74 15.95
C VAL A 428 2.40 -11.92 16.64
N HIS A 429 1.74 -12.59 17.57
CA HIS A 429 2.27 -13.78 18.25
C HIS A 429 2.40 -14.95 17.26
N GLY A 430 1.37 -15.20 16.42
CA GLY A 430 1.42 -16.24 15.41
C GLY A 430 2.57 -16.08 14.42
N LYS A 431 2.85 -14.86 13.96
CA LYS A 431 4.04 -14.58 13.13
C LYS A 431 5.36 -14.92 13.82
N GLN A 432 5.44 -14.76 15.14
CA GLN A 432 6.64 -15.13 15.91
C GLN A 432 6.82 -16.64 16.00
N ASP A 433 5.74 -17.39 16.20
CA ASP A 433 5.75 -18.84 16.26
C ASP A 433 6.05 -19.46 14.87
N GLU A 434 5.46 -18.93 13.81
CA GLU A 434 5.76 -19.31 12.42
C GLU A 434 7.24 -19.11 12.05
N GLU A 435 7.85 -18.00 12.48
CA GLU A 435 9.29 -17.75 12.25
C GLU A 435 10.17 -18.77 12.99
N SER A 436 9.80 -19.15 14.20
CA SER A 436 10.53 -20.15 14.98
C SER A 436 10.41 -21.53 14.32
N SER A 437 9.20 -21.95 13.96
CA SER A 437 8.95 -23.19 13.24
C SER A 437 9.67 -23.24 11.89
N ARG A 438 9.75 -22.11 11.19
CA ARG A 438 10.51 -22.00 9.93
C ARG A 438 12.00 -22.23 10.14
N ALA A 439 12.61 -21.68 11.20
CA ALA A 439 14.02 -21.91 11.51
C ALA A 439 14.29 -23.38 11.86
N GLU A 440 13.38 -24.01 12.59
CA GLU A 440 13.45 -25.46 12.92
C GLU A 440 13.34 -26.33 11.66
N ASN A 441 12.42 -26.03 10.76
CA ASN A 441 12.26 -26.74 9.49
C ASN A 441 13.50 -26.62 8.60
N ILE A 442 14.11 -25.43 8.52
CA ILE A 442 15.38 -25.21 7.79
C ILE A 442 16.51 -26.02 8.40
N LEU A 443 16.59 -26.07 9.74
CA LEU A 443 17.56 -26.90 10.43
C LEU A 443 17.33 -28.39 10.15
N GLY A 444 16.07 -28.85 10.22
CA GLY A 444 15.67 -30.23 9.92
C GLY A 444 16.04 -30.65 8.49
N ASP A 445 15.78 -29.76 7.50
CA ASP A 445 16.14 -29.97 6.10
C ASP A 445 17.66 -30.04 5.90
N PHE A 446 18.42 -29.16 6.57
CA PHE A 446 19.88 -29.20 6.57
C PHE A 446 20.41 -30.52 7.16
N ILE A 447 19.89 -30.95 8.31
CA ILE A 447 20.29 -32.20 8.98
C ILE A 447 19.96 -33.38 8.08
N SER A 448 18.76 -33.45 7.51
CA SER A 448 18.32 -34.54 6.63
C SER A 448 19.22 -34.69 5.41
N LYS A 449 19.60 -33.57 4.77
CA LYS A 449 20.53 -33.55 3.62
C LYS A 449 21.96 -33.95 3.97
N ASN A 450 22.36 -33.83 5.24
CA ASN A 450 23.73 -34.07 5.70
C ASN A 450 23.87 -35.26 6.64
N VAL A 451 22.84 -36.10 6.79
CA VAL A 451 22.89 -37.34 7.63
C VAL A 451 24.12 -38.20 7.28
N HIS A 452 24.41 -38.38 5.97
CA HIS A 452 25.57 -39.15 5.50
C HIS A 452 26.93 -38.47 5.73
N ASN A 453 26.95 -37.22 6.16
CA ASN A 453 28.14 -36.41 6.48
C ASN A 453 28.26 -36.20 8.00
N THR A 454 27.68 -37.10 8.79
CA THR A 454 27.60 -37.03 10.26
C THR A 454 28.47 -38.11 10.88
N LEU A 455 29.29 -37.72 11.85
CA LEU A 455 29.94 -38.66 12.77
C LEU A 455 28.98 -38.97 13.93
N VAL A 456 28.53 -40.20 14.05
CA VAL A 456 27.56 -40.61 15.08
C VAL A 456 28.26 -41.37 16.20
N ILE A 457 28.06 -40.92 17.42
CA ILE A 457 28.61 -41.51 18.64
C ILE A 457 27.46 -41.98 19.52
N LYS A 458 27.52 -43.28 19.90
CA LYS A 458 26.59 -43.93 20.81
C LYS A 458 27.40 -44.77 21.78
N ASP A 459 27.12 -44.74 23.10
CA ASP A 459 27.87 -45.43 24.16
C ASP A 459 29.39 -45.23 24.07
N ASN A 460 29.84 -44.01 23.83
CA ASN A 460 31.26 -43.66 23.59
C ASN A 460 31.93 -44.41 22.42
N LYS A 461 31.15 -45.04 21.52
CA LYS A 461 31.64 -45.72 20.33
C LYS A 461 31.15 -45.03 19.08
N ILE A 462 31.95 -45.07 18.03
CA ILE A 462 31.55 -44.57 16.70
C ILE A 462 30.64 -45.65 16.09
N VAL A 463 29.39 -45.27 15.82
CA VAL A 463 28.38 -46.14 15.17
C VAL A 463 28.08 -45.66 13.73
N GLY A 464 28.49 -44.46 13.36
CA GLY A 464 28.34 -43.97 12.02
C GLY A 464 29.50 -43.06 11.62
N GLU A 465 30.06 -43.26 10.43
CA GLU A 465 31.16 -42.48 9.89
C GLU A 465 30.70 -41.59 8.70
N PRO A 466 31.21 -40.37 8.55
CA PRO A 466 30.86 -39.50 7.43
C PRO A 466 31.38 -40.08 6.11
N LYS A 467 30.53 -40.14 5.07
CA LYS A 467 30.87 -40.69 3.73
C LYS A 467 31.70 -39.74 2.88
N GLN A 468 31.57 -38.41 3.10
CA GLN A 468 32.27 -37.37 2.33
C GLN A 468 32.92 -36.36 3.27
N ALA A 469 32.25 -35.23 3.53
CA ALA A 469 32.75 -34.17 4.40
C ALA A 469 32.15 -34.30 5.81
N LEU A 470 32.92 -34.02 6.85
CA LEU A 470 32.42 -34.00 8.22
C LEU A 470 31.73 -32.66 8.50
N HIS A 471 30.41 -32.60 8.34
CA HIS A 471 29.59 -31.43 8.62
C HIS A 471 28.97 -31.43 10.00
N MET A 472 28.67 -32.62 10.53
CA MET A 472 27.97 -32.78 11.79
C MET A 472 28.59 -33.88 12.65
N ARG A 473 28.42 -33.73 13.96
CA ARG A 473 28.75 -34.75 14.96
C ARG A 473 27.56 -34.92 15.91
N ALA A 474 27.01 -36.10 15.97
CA ALA A 474 25.87 -36.46 16.84
C ALA A 474 26.37 -37.25 18.05
N GLU A 475 26.00 -36.82 19.24
CA GLU A 475 26.22 -37.48 20.53
C GLU A 475 24.84 -37.93 21.04
N VAL A 476 24.46 -39.20 20.75
CA VAL A 476 23.06 -39.67 20.79
C VAL A 476 22.50 -39.67 22.21
N GLU A 477 23.25 -40.16 23.20
CA GLU A 477 22.81 -40.25 24.61
C GLU A 477 22.59 -38.85 25.21
N GLU A 478 23.37 -37.86 24.76
CA GLU A 478 23.29 -36.50 25.28
C GLU A 478 22.22 -35.68 24.56
N ASN A 479 21.59 -36.23 23.50
CA ASN A 479 20.69 -35.50 22.59
C ASN A 479 21.32 -34.21 22.05
N LEU A 480 22.61 -34.30 21.71
CA LEU A 480 23.40 -33.18 21.22
C LEU A 480 23.88 -33.44 19.78
N ILE A 481 23.73 -32.44 18.95
CA ILE A 481 24.32 -32.42 17.62
C ILE A 481 25.18 -31.17 17.45
N TRP A 482 26.39 -31.37 16.97
CA TRP A 482 27.32 -30.30 16.63
C TRP A 482 27.31 -30.11 15.12
N VAL A 483 27.08 -28.88 14.68
CA VAL A 483 26.99 -28.52 13.26
C VAL A 483 28.04 -27.49 12.94
N SER A 484 28.87 -27.75 11.92
CA SER A 484 29.86 -26.78 11.45
C SER A 484 29.17 -25.45 11.04
N THR A 485 29.64 -24.34 11.63
CA THR A 485 29.06 -23.01 11.29
C THR A 485 29.28 -22.61 9.83
N SER A 486 30.35 -23.10 9.18
CA SER A 486 30.59 -22.84 7.76
C SER A 486 29.56 -23.56 6.90
N ALA A 487 29.29 -24.86 7.17
CA ALA A 487 28.37 -25.65 6.39
C ALA A 487 26.93 -25.09 6.43
N ILE A 488 26.47 -24.69 7.62
CA ILE A 488 25.12 -24.09 7.73
C ILE A 488 25.06 -22.69 7.13
N LYS A 489 26.13 -21.88 7.23
CA LYS A 489 26.21 -20.58 6.58
C LYS A 489 26.11 -20.69 5.06
N ASP A 490 26.76 -21.68 4.47
CA ASP A 490 26.69 -21.92 3.04
C ASP A 490 25.27 -22.34 2.62
N HIS A 491 24.58 -23.16 3.42
CA HIS A 491 23.19 -23.52 3.21
C HIS A 491 22.26 -22.30 3.30
N LEU A 492 22.39 -21.48 4.35
CA LEU A 492 21.60 -20.25 4.52
C LEU A 492 21.82 -19.24 3.39
N LYS A 493 23.05 -19.14 2.87
CA LYS A 493 23.38 -18.32 1.71
C LYS A 493 22.62 -18.73 0.45
N LEU A 494 22.51 -20.05 0.19
CA LEU A 494 21.76 -20.59 -0.94
C LEU A 494 20.29 -20.21 -0.90
N ILE A 495 19.68 -20.20 0.29
CA ILE A 495 18.28 -19.83 0.49
C ILE A 495 18.10 -18.34 0.85
N LYS A 496 19.16 -17.53 0.74
CA LYS A 496 19.18 -16.07 0.97
C LYS A 496 18.69 -15.65 2.36
N LEU A 497 19.03 -16.41 3.40
CA LEU A 497 18.67 -16.11 4.78
C LEU A 497 19.85 -15.61 5.62
N SER A 498 19.53 -14.75 6.59
CA SER A 498 20.51 -14.19 7.53
C SER A 498 20.91 -15.23 8.59
N THR A 499 22.22 -15.37 8.81
CA THR A 499 22.75 -16.22 9.90
C THR A 499 22.34 -15.72 11.28
N SER A 500 22.31 -14.41 11.50
CA SER A 500 21.91 -13.81 12.78
C SER A 500 20.43 -14.06 13.09
N TRP A 501 19.56 -13.97 12.07
CA TRP A 501 18.15 -14.33 12.21
C TRP A 501 17.98 -15.81 12.63
N PHE A 502 18.68 -16.70 11.95
CA PHE A 502 18.62 -18.13 12.23
C PHE A 502 19.11 -18.47 13.65
N GLU A 503 20.28 -17.91 14.06
CA GLU A 503 20.83 -18.07 15.40
C GLU A 503 19.85 -17.56 16.48
N GLU A 504 19.26 -16.40 16.29
CA GLU A 504 18.29 -15.80 17.22
C GLU A 504 17.05 -16.70 17.44
N ARG A 505 16.47 -17.22 16.33
CA ARG A 505 15.26 -18.05 16.42
C ARG A 505 15.54 -19.39 17.10
N LEU A 506 16.60 -20.09 16.74
CA LEU A 506 16.98 -21.34 17.38
C LEU A 506 17.40 -21.16 18.84
N THR A 507 17.93 -20.01 19.23
CA THR A 507 18.21 -19.70 20.64
C THR A 507 16.91 -19.53 21.43
N LYS A 508 15.90 -18.87 20.86
CA LYS A 508 14.59 -18.68 21.50
C LYS A 508 13.85 -20.00 21.74
N THR A 509 13.94 -20.94 20.81
CA THR A 509 13.33 -22.27 20.98
C THR A 509 14.16 -23.21 21.89
N GLY A 510 15.34 -22.74 22.32
CA GLY A 510 16.23 -23.54 23.15
C GLY A 510 16.98 -24.66 22.41
N ILE A 511 16.83 -24.76 21.10
CA ILE A 511 17.54 -25.72 20.25
C ILE A 511 19.01 -25.34 20.15
N LEU A 512 19.35 -24.06 19.90
CA LEU A 512 20.73 -23.58 19.90
C LEU A 512 21.17 -23.25 21.32
N VAL A 513 22.06 -24.10 21.84
CA VAL A 513 22.61 -23.97 23.20
C VAL A 513 23.75 -22.94 23.22
N CYS A 514 24.72 -23.10 22.34
CA CYS A 514 25.84 -22.16 22.21
C CYS A 514 26.59 -22.34 20.87
N LYS A 515 27.55 -21.44 20.65
CA LYS A 515 28.46 -21.48 19.50
C LYS A 515 29.89 -21.50 20.02
N GLU A 516 30.58 -22.61 19.83
CA GLU A 516 31.91 -22.78 20.36
C GLU A 516 32.83 -23.59 19.43
N LYS A 517 34.10 -23.64 19.77
CA LYS A 517 35.09 -24.44 19.03
C LYS A 517 35.02 -25.89 19.47
N LYS A 518 34.72 -26.82 18.56
CA LYS A 518 34.67 -28.28 18.81
C LYS A 518 35.64 -29.01 17.89
N LYS A 519 36.30 -30.02 18.44
CA LYS A 519 37.05 -31.04 17.67
C LYS A 519 36.06 -32.02 17.06
N MET A 520 35.53 -31.73 15.90
CA MET A 520 34.48 -32.53 15.25
C MET A 520 34.90 -33.98 15.01
N ALA A 521 36.17 -34.20 14.62
CA ALA A 521 36.74 -35.52 14.31
C ALA A 521 37.32 -36.29 15.53
N SER A 522 37.10 -35.80 16.76
CA SER A 522 37.63 -36.45 17.95
C SER A 522 37.14 -37.91 18.07
N GLY A 523 38.06 -38.85 18.23
CA GLY A 523 37.77 -40.29 18.30
C GLY A 523 37.68 -40.99 16.94
N TRP A 524 37.66 -40.27 15.81
CA TRP A 524 37.61 -40.84 14.47
C TRP A 524 39.03 -41.14 13.94
N LYS A 525 39.26 -42.35 13.41
CA LYS A 525 40.57 -42.84 12.98
C LYS A 525 41.06 -42.35 11.62
N SER A 526 40.33 -41.48 10.93
CA SER A 526 40.81 -40.85 9.71
C SER A 526 41.96 -39.92 10.08
N GLY A 527 43.08 -39.95 9.37
CA GLY A 527 44.28 -39.12 9.61
C GLY A 527 44.08 -37.62 9.39
N LEU A 528 42.85 -37.11 9.34
CA LEU A 528 42.48 -35.70 9.28
C LEU A 528 42.81 -35.08 10.63
N GLY A 529 43.68 -34.09 10.63
CA GLY A 529 44.13 -33.34 11.80
C GLY A 529 42.96 -32.90 12.68
N GLN A 530 43.13 -33.04 14.00
CA GLN A 530 42.13 -32.68 15.01
C GLN A 530 42.02 -31.14 15.15
N THR A 531 41.70 -30.43 14.05
CA THR A 531 41.52 -28.99 14.11
C THR A 531 40.17 -28.63 14.77
N ASN A 532 40.21 -27.62 15.66
CA ASN A 532 39.01 -27.04 16.23
C ASN A 532 38.22 -26.31 15.17
N VAL A 533 36.99 -26.70 14.96
CA VAL A 533 36.03 -26.04 14.03
C VAL A 533 35.01 -25.27 14.85
N GLN A 534 34.69 -24.05 14.42
CA GLN A 534 33.59 -23.31 15.01
C GLN A 534 32.27 -24.06 14.70
N ALA A 535 31.53 -24.43 15.72
CA ALA A 535 30.31 -25.25 15.59
C ALA A 535 29.16 -24.71 16.44
N TYR A 536 27.96 -24.92 15.99
CA TYR A 536 26.73 -24.76 16.78
C TYR A 536 26.52 -26.02 17.60
N LYS A 537 26.31 -25.87 18.90
CA LYS A 537 25.86 -26.92 19.82
C LYS A 537 24.34 -26.87 19.87
N LEU A 538 23.68 -27.86 19.32
CA LEU A 538 22.23 -27.96 19.24
C LEU A 538 21.74 -29.07 20.13
N ARG A 539 20.64 -28.86 20.84
CA ARG A 539 19.96 -29.86 21.66
C ARG A 539 18.65 -30.25 21.01
N MET A 540 18.52 -31.52 20.61
CA MET A 540 17.32 -32.04 19.98
C MET A 540 17.27 -33.56 20.10
N PRO A 541 16.07 -34.21 20.12
CA PRO A 541 15.93 -35.64 20.15
C PRO A 541 16.60 -36.31 18.93
N LEU A 542 17.58 -37.17 19.15
CA LEU A 542 18.36 -37.81 18.07
C LEU A 542 17.96 -39.29 17.85
N SER A 543 17.17 -39.88 18.73
CA SER A 543 16.77 -41.31 18.69
C SER A 543 16.05 -41.73 17.41
N HIS A 544 15.38 -40.80 16.72
CA HIS A 544 14.67 -41.06 15.46
C HIS A 544 15.52 -40.83 14.21
N LEU A 545 16.61 -40.07 14.31
CA LEU A 545 17.46 -39.70 13.17
C LEU A 545 18.56 -40.75 12.88
N PHE A 546 18.98 -41.50 13.92
CA PHE A 546 20.10 -42.43 13.84
C PHE A 546 19.68 -43.79 14.43
N LYS A 547 18.68 -44.48 13.84
CA LYS A 547 18.31 -45.85 14.15
C LYS A 547 19.37 -46.81 13.62
N ASP A 548 19.74 -47.82 14.39
CA ASP A 548 20.66 -48.89 13.95
C ASP A 548 20.08 -49.58 12.71
N GLU A 549 20.94 -49.90 11.72
CA GLU A 549 20.54 -50.65 10.51
C GLU A 549 19.91 -52.02 10.84
N ALA A 550 20.20 -52.58 12.02
CA ALA A 550 19.56 -53.79 12.53
C ALA A 550 18.07 -53.61 12.91
N GLU A 551 17.64 -52.42 13.33
CA GLU A 551 16.23 -52.14 13.63
C GLU A 551 15.40 -51.78 12.37
N GLN A 552 16.06 -51.36 11.29
CA GLN A 552 15.39 -51.08 10.01
C GLN A 552 15.06 -52.35 9.21
N GLN A 553 15.73 -53.50 9.49
CA GLN A 553 15.42 -54.78 8.86
C GLN A 553 14.35 -55.58 9.63
N ALA A 554 13.93 -55.13 10.81
CA ALA A 554 12.96 -55.82 11.67
C ALA A 554 11.57 -55.13 11.70
N ALA A 555 11.39 -54.00 11.00
CA ALA A 555 10.12 -53.29 10.82
C ALA A 555 9.63 -53.32 9.36
#